data_5181868639a149de57f258ff06fbc8b8
#
_entry.id   5181868639a149de57f258ff06fbc8b8
#
_cell.length_a   1.000
_cell.length_b   1.000
_cell.length_c   1.000
_cell.angle_alpha   90.00
_cell.angle_beta   90.00
_cell.angle_gamma   90.00
#
_symmetry.space_group_name_H-M   'P 1'
#
loop_
_entity.id
_entity.type
_entity.pdbx_description
1 polymer ?
#
loop_
_entity_poly.entity_id
_entity_poly.type
_entity_poly.pdbx_seq_one_letter_code
_entity_poly.pdbx_strand_id
1 'polypeptide(L)'
;MMSGCREGIRDEEIKADLTMKAKEDLNFAGVQFYVENAQVTLSGSCPTLKSRALLIQKIKAIHVVDTIINNLEIAPVVLTTTFGLKQDVDSILSKYPTVMALVTDSIVVIKGKVKDQERGKLLRSLGELSDQVRADQLERSL
;
A
#
# COMPACT_ATOMS: atom_id res chain seq x y z
N MET A 1 -21.66 18.12 -8.33
CA MET A 1 -20.81 17.21 -9.05
C MET A 1 -20.22 16.15 -8.15
N MET A 2 -20.09 15.00 -8.70
CA MET A 2 -19.71 13.81 -7.95
C MET A 2 -18.24 13.40 -8.12
N SER A 3 -17.45 14.22 -8.78
CA SER A 3 -16.08 13.86 -9.13
C SER A 3 -15.22 13.48 -7.93
N GLY A 4 -15.33 14.21 -6.82
CA GLY A 4 -14.56 13.90 -5.62
C GLY A 4 -14.89 12.52 -5.04
N CYS A 5 -16.17 12.16 -5.02
CA CYS A 5 -16.60 10.85 -4.54
C CYS A 5 -16.15 9.73 -5.48
N ARG A 6 -16.20 9.98 -6.79
CA ARG A 6 -15.73 9.01 -7.78
C ARG A 6 -14.23 8.79 -7.67
N GLU A 7 -13.48 9.85 -7.42
CA GLU A 7 -12.04 9.73 -7.26
C GLU A 7 -11.68 8.90 -6.05
N GLY A 8 -12.38 9.09 -4.93
CA GLY A 8 -12.16 8.29 -3.73
C GLY A 8 -12.46 6.82 -3.95
N ILE A 9 -13.59 6.51 -4.62
CA ILE A 9 -13.96 5.13 -4.94
C ILE A 9 -12.95 4.51 -5.88
N ARG A 10 -12.52 5.28 -6.89
CA ARG A 10 -11.52 4.83 -7.85
C ARG A 10 -10.21 4.47 -7.16
N ASP A 11 -9.77 5.31 -6.23
CA ASP A 11 -8.52 5.07 -5.51
C ASP A 11 -8.62 3.80 -4.67
N GLU A 12 -9.74 3.54 -4.02
CA GLU A 12 -9.95 2.31 -3.27
C GLU A 12 -9.93 1.08 -4.19
N GLU A 13 -10.55 1.18 -5.36
CA GLU A 13 -10.54 0.10 -6.33
C GLU A 13 -9.13 -0.20 -6.82
N ILE A 14 -8.36 0.83 -7.11
CA ILE A 14 -6.96 0.69 -7.50
C ILE A 14 -6.19 0.01 -6.39
N LYS A 15 -6.33 0.48 -5.16
CA LYS A 15 -5.60 -0.08 -4.02
C LYS A 15 -5.96 -1.55 -3.80
N ALA A 16 -7.24 -1.90 -3.92
CA ALA A 16 -7.69 -3.28 -3.77
C ALA A 16 -7.10 -4.17 -4.86
N ASP A 17 -7.07 -3.71 -6.10
CA ASP A 17 -6.50 -4.45 -7.22
C ASP A 17 -5.00 -4.66 -7.01
N LEU A 18 -4.28 -3.63 -6.60
CA LEU A 18 -2.85 -3.73 -6.31
C LEU A 18 -2.57 -4.71 -5.17
N THR A 19 -3.42 -4.71 -4.15
CA THR A 19 -3.29 -5.62 -3.02
C THR A 19 -3.45 -7.08 -3.48
N MET A 20 -4.40 -7.34 -4.36
CA MET A 20 -4.59 -8.68 -4.91
C MET A 20 -3.42 -9.12 -5.76
N LYS A 21 -2.91 -8.23 -6.60
CA LYS A 21 -1.73 -8.52 -7.41
C LYS A 21 -0.51 -8.81 -6.54
N ALA A 22 -0.36 -8.09 -5.44
CA ALA A 22 0.75 -8.30 -4.53
C ALA A 22 0.70 -9.66 -3.85
N LYS A 23 -0.49 -10.20 -3.63
CA LYS A 23 -0.64 -11.54 -3.05
C LYS A 23 -0.28 -12.64 -4.03
N GLU A 24 -0.49 -12.39 -5.31
CA GLU A 24 -0.28 -13.39 -6.36
C GLU A 24 1.13 -13.35 -6.96
N ASP A 25 1.85 -12.26 -6.79
CA ASP A 25 3.12 -12.03 -7.46
C ASP A 25 4.20 -11.60 -6.48
N LEU A 26 5.20 -12.45 -6.30
CA LEU A 26 6.30 -12.20 -5.37
C LEU A 26 7.14 -10.98 -5.75
N ASN A 27 7.06 -10.49 -6.98
CA ASN A 27 7.75 -9.25 -7.35
C ASN A 27 7.27 -8.06 -6.53
N PHE A 28 6.04 -8.13 -6.00
CA PHE A 28 5.47 -7.08 -5.16
C PHE A 28 5.81 -7.23 -3.67
N ALA A 29 6.56 -8.27 -3.29
CA ALA A 29 6.76 -8.59 -1.88
C ALA A 29 7.38 -7.46 -1.04
N GLY A 30 8.27 -6.68 -1.63
CA GLY A 30 8.91 -5.56 -0.94
C GLY A 30 8.32 -4.20 -1.29
N VAL A 31 7.15 -4.17 -1.92
CA VAL A 31 6.58 -2.94 -2.48
C VAL A 31 5.39 -2.47 -1.66
N GLN A 32 5.31 -1.16 -1.49
CA GLN A 32 4.19 -0.49 -0.84
C GLN A 32 3.55 0.48 -1.82
N PHE A 33 2.24 0.66 -1.68
CA PHE A 33 1.45 1.48 -2.60
C PHE A 33 0.77 2.62 -1.85
N TYR A 34 0.84 3.80 -2.44
CA TYR A 34 0.08 4.96 -2.01
C TYR A 34 -0.73 5.44 -3.21
N VAL A 35 -2.04 5.51 -3.07
CA VAL A 35 -2.92 5.87 -4.20
C VAL A 35 -3.73 7.10 -3.84
N GLU A 36 -3.57 8.15 -4.63
CA GLU A 36 -4.31 9.39 -4.46
C GLU A 36 -4.60 10.00 -5.82
N ASN A 37 -5.88 10.32 -6.08
CA ASN A 37 -6.32 10.91 -7.34
C ASN A 37 -5.87 10.11 -8.58
N ALA A 38 -6.02 8.81 -8.51
CA ALA A 38 -5.62 7.86 -9.55
C ALA A 38 -4.11 7.87 -9.85
N GLN A 39 -3.31 8.44 -8.95
CA GLN A 39 -1.86 8.41 -9.02
C GLN A 39 -1.33 7.38 -8.03
N VAL A 40 -0.56 6.44 -8.53
CA VAL A 40 0.04 5.38 -7.72
C VAL A 40 1.50 5.72 -7.46
N THR A 41 1.87 5.80 -6.18
CA THR A 41 3.26 5.98 -5.78
C THR A 41 3.77 4.66 -5.23
N LEU A 42 4.86 4.17 -5.78
CA LEU A 42 5.50 2.93 -5.39
C LEU A 42 6.68 3.24 -4.50
N SER A 43 6.76 2.55 -3.35
CA SER A 43 7.87 2.67 -2.41
C SER A 43 8.36 1.29 -2.02
N GLY A 44 9.56 1.23 -1.45
CA GLY A 44 10.14 -0.02 -1.00
C GLY A 44 11.19 -0.51 -1.97
N SER A 45 11.28 -1.83 -2.13
CA SER A 45 12.36 -2.44 -2.89
C SER A 45 11.85 -3.54 -3.79
N CYS A 46 12.55 -3.74 -4.91
CA CYS A 46 12.39 -4.94 -5.73
C CYS A 46 13.79 -5.45 -6.09
N PRO A 47 13.92 -6.76 -6.35
CA PRO A 47 15.25 -7.36 -6.43
C PRO A 47 16.04 -7.02 -7.69
N THR A 48 15.37 -6.74 -8.80
CA THR A 48 16.05 -6.46 -10.07
C THR A 48 15.33 -5.39 -10.87
N LEU A 49 16.03 -4.82 -11.85
CA LEU A 49 15.43 -3.89 -12.79
C LEU A 49 14.32 -4.56 -13.60
N LYS A 50 14.48 -5.82 -13.92
CA LYS A 50 13.48 -6.59 -14.64
C LYS A 50 12.21 -6.74 -13.82
N SER A 51 12.34 -7.05 -12.53
CA SER A 51 11.20 -7.13 -11.61
C SER A 51 10.45 -5.81 -11.55
N ARG A 52 11.19 -4.70 -11.46
CA ARG A 52 10.60 -3.37 -11.44
C ARG A 52 9.81 -3.08 -12.72
N ALA A 53 10.39 -3.41 -13.86
CA ALA A 53 9.72 -3.19 -15.15
C ALA A 53 8.43 -4.00 -15.26
N LEU A 54 8.45 -5.25 -14.80
CA LEU A 54 7.26 -6.11 -14.80
C LEU A 54 6.16 -5.59 -13.88
N LEU A 55 6.54 -5.13 -12.69
CA LEU A 55 5.62 -4.50 -11.76
C LEU A 55 4.90 -3.32 -12.39
N ILE A 56 5.67 -2.40 -12.93
CA ILE A 56 5.15 -1.17 -13.53
C ILE A 56 4.22 -1.51 -14.68
N GLN A 57 4.59 -2.50 -15.50
CA GLN A 57 3.76 -2.95 -16.61
C GLN A 57 2.40 -3.46 -16.12
N LYS A 58 2.39 -4.24 -15.05
CA LYS A 58 1.15 -4.76 -14.46
C LYS A 58 0.27 -3.65 -13.91
N ILE A 59 0.89 -2.63 -13.31
CA ILE A 59 0.15 -1.50 -12.77
C ILE A 59 -0.45 -0.66 -13.91
N LYS A 60 0.31 -0.48 -14.99
CA LYS A 60 -0.18 0.25 -16.17
C LYS A 60 -1.37 -0.44 -16.83
N ALA A 61 -1.52 -1.73 -16.64
CA ALA A 61 -2.66 -2.46 -17.19
C ALA A 61 -3.97 -2.15 -16.46
N ILE A 62 -3.92 -1.50 -15.32
CA ILE A 62 -5.10 -1.04 -14.61
C ILE A 62 -5.58 0.24 -15.29
N HIS A 63 -6.73 0.19 -15.96
CA HIS A 63 -7.23 1.29 -16.79
C HIS A 63 -7.36 2.62 -16.08
N VAL A 64 -7.78 2.58 -14.82
CA VAL A 64 -8.10 3.80 -14.08
C VAL A 64 -6.89 4.47 -13.45
N VAL A 65 -5.71 3.84 -13.55
CA VAL A 65 -4.47 4.47 -13.08
C VAL A 65 -4.03 5.52 -14.09
N ASP A 66 -3.87 6.74 -13.61
CA ASP A 66 -3.52 7.87 -14.44
C ASP A 66 -2.01 8.09 -14.50
N THR A 67 -1.36 8.04 -13.35
CA THR A 67 0.07 8.30 -13.23
C THR A 67 0.71 7.31 -12.27
N ILE A 68 1.96 6.94 -12.54
CA ILE A 68 2.76 6.09 -11.66
C ILE A 68 4.01 6.85 -11.27
N ILE A 69 4.25 7.00 -9.97
CA ILE A 69 5.49 7.55 -9.44
C ILE A 69 6.30 6.39 -8.87
N ASN A 70 7.47 6.19 -9.41
CA ASN A 70 8.32 5.06 -9.05
C ASN A 70 9.44 5.52 -8.13
N ASN A 71 9.30 5.21 -6.83
CA ASN A 71 10.33 5.47 -5.83
C ASN A 71 10.94 4.16 -5.31
N LEU A 72 10.89 3.11 -6.13
CA LEU A 72 11.45 1.81 -5.75
C LEU A 72 12.97 1.82 -5.81
N GLU A 73 13.57 1.14 -4.84
CA GLU A 73 15.00 0.87 -4.85
C GLU A 73 15.23 -0.55 -5.36
N ILE A 74 16.35 -0.77 -6.03
CA ILE A 74 16.75 -2.11 -6.42
C ILE A 74 17.60 -2.67 -5.29
N ALA A 75 17.06 -3.62 -4.56
CA ALA A 75 17.73 -4.22 -3.40
C ALA A 75 17.16 -5.61 -3.15
N PRO A 76 17.92 -6.52 -2.54
CA PRO A 76 17.40 -7.84 -2.22
C PRO A 76 16.17 -7.75 -1.32
N VAL A 77 15.18 -8.57 -1.61
CA VAL A 77 13.97 -8.69 -0.80
C VAL A 77 13.99 -10.06 -0.14
N VAL A 78 14.02 -10.07 1.19
CA VAL A 78 14.06 -11.32 1.95
C VAL A 78 12.65 -11.62 2.45
N LEU A 79 12.15 -12.79 2.07
CA LEU A 79 10.86 -13.28 2.56
C LEU A 79 11.10 -13.92 3.92
N THR A 80 10.57 -13.28 4.95
CA THR A 80 10.70 -13.73 6.32
C THR A 80 9.35 -14.12 6.88
N THR A 81 9.30 -14.49 8.15
CA THR A 81 8.04 -14.76 8.84
C THR A 81 7.13 -13.54 8.88
N THR A 82 7.69 -12.34 8.71
CA THR A 82 6.89 -11.10 8.67
C THR A 82 6.15 -10.91 7.36
N PHE A 83 6.44 -11.74 6.35
CA PHE A 83 5.76 -11.63 5.06
C PHE A 83 4.25 -11.87 5.19
N GLY A 84 3.86 -12.86 5.99
CA GLY A 84 2.44 -13.12 6.27
C GLY A 84 1.78 -11.92 6.95
N LEU A 85 2.46 -11.33 7.91
CA LEU A 85 1.97 -10.12 8.58
C LEU A 85 1.82 -8.96 7.59
N LYS A 86 2.80 -8.80 6.71
CA LYS A 86 2.71 -7.77 5.67
C LYS A 86 1.48 -7.96 4.79
N GLN A 87 1.21 -9.20 4.37
CA GLN A 87 0.03 -9.48 3.54
C GLN A 87 -1.28 -9.16 4.28
N ASP A 88 -1.34 -9.49 5.56
CA ASP A 88 -2.53 -9.19 6.37
C ASP A 88 -2.70 -7.68 6.55
N VAL A 89 -1.61 -6.96 6.78
CA VAL A 89 -1.63 -5.50 6.87
C VAL A 89 -2.10 -4.90 5.53
N ASP A 90 -1.55 -5.38 4.43
CA ASP A 90 -1.93 -4.90 3.09
C ASP A 90 -3.42 -5.12 2.82
N SER A 91 -3.97 -6.23 3.30
CA SER A 91 -5.41 -6.51 3.16
C SER A 91 -6.26 -5.49 3.89
N ILE A 92 -5.85 -5.08 5.08
CA ILE A 92 -6.52 -4.03 5.82
C ILE A 92 -6.40 -2.70 5.08
N LEU A 93 -5.19 -2.38 4.60
CA LEU A 93 -4.92 -1.11 3.93
C LEU A 93 -5.52 -1.03 2.53
N SER A 94 -6.06 -2.12 1.99
CA SER A 94 -6.74 -2.08 0.70
C SER A 94 -7.93 -1.11 0.70
N LYS A 95 -8.46 -0.81 1.89
CA LYS A 95 -9.57 0.14 2.05
C LYS A 95 -9.08 1.57 2.36
N TYR A 96 -7.77 1.75 2.50
CA TYR A 96 -7.17 3.04 2.86
C TYR A 96 -6.09 3.38 1.84
N PRO A 97 -6.47 3.84 0.65
CA PRO A 97 -5.52 4.01 -0.46
C PRO A 97 -4.38 5.01 -0.17
N THR A 98 -4.60 5.97 0.70
CA THR A 98 -3.59 6.97 1.05
C THR A 98 -2.79 6.59 2.30
N VAL A 99 -2.84 5.32 2.70
CA VAL A 99 -2.07 4.81 3.83
C VAL A 99 -1.13 3.72 3.36
N MET A 100 0.13 3.81 3.77
CA MET A 100 1.16 2.79 3.50
C MET A 100 1.66 2.23 4.81
N ALA A 101 2.20 1.03 4.77
CA ALA A 101 2.80 0.41 5.94
C ALA A 101 4.16 -0.19 5.62
N LEU A 102 5.07 -0.06 6.55
CA LEU A 102 6.33 -0.78 6.55
C LEU A 102 6.28 -1.78 7.69
N VAL A 103 6.45 -3.06 7.38
CA VAL A 103 6.42 -4.13 8.37
C VAL A 103 7.82 -4.69 8.56
N THR A 104 8.34 -4.61 9.78
CA THR A 104 9.69 -5.07 10.11
C THR A 104 9.64 -5.72 11.49
N ASP A 105 10.04 -6.98 11.60
CA ASP A 105 10.13 -7.70 12.88
C ASP A 105 8.87 -7.54 13.76
N SER A 106 7.70 -7.69 13.17
CA SER A 106 6.40 -7.55 13.82
C SER A 106 6.03 -6.13 14.20
N ILE A 107 6.86 -5.15 13.86
CA ILE A 107 6.55 -3.74 14.05
C ILE A 107 5.91 -3.22 12.76
N VAL A 108 4.77 -2.57 12.90
CA VAL A 108 4.04 -2.00 11.76
C VAL A 108 4.10 -0.47 11.87
N VAL A 109 4.79 0.16 10.94
CA VAL A 109 4.88 1.63 10.88
C VAL A 109 3.98 2.09 9.74
N ILE A 110 2.97 2.88 10.04
CA ILE A 110 2.05 3.37 9.02
C ILE A 110 2.29 4.83 8.72
N LYS A 111 2.16 5.18 7.45
CA LYS A 111 2.36 6.53 6.93
C LYS A 111 1.21 6.88 6.01
N GLY A 112 0.97 8.15 5.84
CA GLY A 112 -0.01 8.64 4.88
C GLY A 112 -1.05 9.50 5.54
N LYS A 113 -2.25 9.46 4.97
CA LYS A 113 -3.35 10.31 5.42
C LYS A 113 -4.59 9.48 5.68
N VAL A 114 -5.28 9.76 6.76
CA VAL A 114 -6.55 9.08 7.07
C VAL A 114 -7.47 10.08 7.78
N LYS A 115 -8.76 9.96 7.53
CA LYS A 115 -9.76 10.80 8.21
C LYS A 115 -9.81 10.43 9.69
N ASP A 116 -10.03 11.42 10.55
CA ASP A 116 -10.11 11.20 12.01
C ASP A 116 -11.10 10.10 12.37
N GLN A 117 -12.24 10.07 11.71
CA GLN A 117 -13.29 9.09 11.99
C GLN A 117 -12.90 7.67 11.57
N GLU A 118 -11.94 7.54 10.68
CA GLU A 118 -11.44 6.25 10.21
C GLU A 118 -10.21 5.78 10.97
N ARG A 119 -9.50 6.72 11.58
CA ARG A 119 -8.24 6.44 12.26
C ARG A 119 -8.37 5.37 13.35
N GLY A 120 -9.40 5.50 14.16
CA GLY A 120 -9.63 4.55 15.26
C GLY A 120 -9.87 3.13 14.77
N LYS A 121 -10.66 2.99 13.70
CA LYS A 121 -10.93 1.68 13.10
C LYS A 121 -9.66 1.07 12.53
N LEU A 122 -8.90 1.88 11.81
CA LEU A 122 -7.65 1.44 11.19
C LEU A 122 -6.68 0.94 12.25
N LEU A 123 -6.45 1.73 13.29
CA LEU A 123 -5.50 1.36 14.35
C LEU A 123 -5.96 0.14 15.13
N ARG A 124 -7.26 -0.01 15.33
CA ARG A 124 -7.81 -1.18 16.00
C ARG A 124 -7.59 -2.44 15.17
N SER A 125 -7.87 -2.37 13.87
CA SER A 125 -7.66 -3.51 12.97
C SER A 125 -6.21 -3.92 12.91
N LEU A 126 -5.30 -2.97 12.83
CA LEU A 126 -3.87 -3.26 12.81
C LEU A 126 -3.39 -3.80 14.16
N GLY A 127 -3.97 -3.31 15.27
CA GLY A 127 -3.64 -3.77 16.60
C GLY A 127 -4.00 -5.24 16.85
N GLU A 128 -4.94 -5.78 16.10
CA GLU A 128 -5.27 -7.21 16.16
C GLU A 128 -4.18 -8.07 15.54
N LEU A 129 -3.38 -7.50 14.65
CA LEU A 129 -2.31 -8.22 13.96
C LEU A 129 -0.96 -8.08 14.64
N SER A 130 -0.72 -6.97 15.33
CA SER A 130 0.56 -6.68 15.97
C SER A 130 0.36 -5.78 17.18
N ASP A 131 1.11 -6.06 18.25
CA ASP A 131 1.12 -5.22 19.44
C ASP A 131 1.93 -3.94 19.24
N GLN A 132 2.70 -3.87 18.16
CA GLN A 132 3.60 -2.75 17.89
C GLN A 132 3.22 -2.04 16.60
N VAL A 133 2.16 -1.24 16.68
CA VAL A 133 1.74 -0.39 15.57
C VAL A 133 2.14 1.04 15.88
N ARG A 134 2.91 1.65 14.98
CA ARG A 134 3.37 3.02 15.12
C ARG A 134 2.69 3.90 14.08
N ALA A 135 2.03 4.92 14.56
CA ALA A 135 1.23 5.82 13.71
C ALA A 135 1.73 7.27 13.75
N ASP A 136 2.97 7.47 14.15
CA ASP A 136 3.55 8.82 14.30
C ASP A 136 3.57 9.61 12.99
N GLN A 137 3.64 8.90 11.87
CA GLN A 137 3.71 9.50 10.55
C GLN A 137 2.38 9.48 9.82
N LEU A 138 1.32 9.13 10.52
CA LEU A 138 -0.02 9.12 9.96
C LEU A 138 -0.66 10.49 10.18
N GLU A 139 -0.98 11.16 9.09
CA GLU A 139 -1.53 12.51 9.12
C GLU A 139 -3.05 12.48 9.01
N ARG A 140 -3.67 13.55 9.47
CA ARG A 140 -5.10 13.74 9.33
C ARG A 140 -5.42 14.17 7.90
N SER A 141 -6.39 13.51 7.29
CA SER A 141 -6.92 13.91 6.01
C SER A 141 -8.14 14.78 6.23
N LEU A 142 -8.19 15.91 5.56
CA LEU A 142 -9.33 16.83 5.67
C LEU A 142 -10.46 16.45 4.72
#